data_02b71f0bb79488360257884108e00b1f
#
_entry.id   02b71f0bb79488360257884108e00b1f
#
_cell.length_a   1.000
_cell.length_b   1.000
_cell.length_c   1.000
_cell.angle_alpha   90.00
_cell.angle_beta   90.00
_cell.angle_gamma   90.00
#
_symmetry.space_group_name_H-M   'P 1'
#
loop_
_entity.id
_entity.type
_entity.pdbx_description
1 polymer ?
#
loop_
_entity_poly.entity_id
_entity_poly.type
_entity_poly.pdbx_seq_one_letter_code
_entity_poly.pdbx_strand_id
1 'polypeptide(L)'
;GLMAAFAMTGTTALAEECAERGALDAMFCDANGDLVADAPTDESMLKDPSTLVFAYTPVEDPAIYEDIWTPFIDHLSEVTGKKVQFFAVQSNSAEVEAMRSGRLHIAGFSTGPTPFAVNLAGVEPFAIMGSEDGQFGYKLQVYTQADSDIKEMADLAGKRVAHTSPTSNSGNQAPRALFPDLGVVPDQDYEVTYSASHDQSMLGVVAGDYDAAPVASEVVDRMAERGLYDPAEVRIVWESDPFPTTSYGVAHDLTPELKDKIKEAFFSYDFT
;
A
#
# COMPACT_ATOMS: atom_id res chain seq x y z
N GLY A 1 -10.58 47.02 48.75
CA GLY A 1 -10.39 45.69 48.25
C GLY A 1 -9.75 45.76 46.85
N LEU A 2 -8.41 45.55 46.75
CA LEU A 2 -7.72 45.39 45.48
C LEU A 2 -7.91 43.96 44.98
N MET A 3 -8.52 43.80 43.83
CA MET A 3 -8.50 42.53 43.08
C MET A 3 -7.26 42.55 42.21
N ALA A 4 -6.31 41.65 42.48
CA ALA A 4 -5.18 41.36 41.62
C ALA A 4 -5.64 40.38 40.52
N ALA A 5 -5.68 40.82 39.26
CA ALA A 5 -5.88 39.93 38.11
C ALA A 5 -4.57 39.22 37.77
N PHE A 6 -4.51 37.92 37.97
CA PHE A 6 -3.46 37.06 37.45
C PHE A 6 -3.69 36.85 35.94
N ALA A 7 -2.87 37.50 35.15
CA ALA A 7 -2.79 37.17 33.70
C ALA A 7 -1.96 35.87 33.57
N MET A 8 -2.63 34.76 33.27
CA MET A 8 -1.98 33.55 32.77
C MET A 8 -1.52 33.83 31.34
N THR A 9 -0.24 34.11 31.15
CA THR A 9 0.40 34.06 29.84
C THR A 9 0.61 32.58 29.51
N GLY A 10 -0.36 31.99 28.82
CA GLY A 10 -0.17 30.72 28.14
C GLY A 10 0.86 30.94 27.02
N THR A 11 2.08 30.47 27.21
CA THR A 11 3.01 30.27 26.12
C THR A 11 2.44 29.16 25.24
N THR A 12 1.78 29.51 24.15
CA THR A 12 1.63 28.58 23.03
C THR A 12 3.05 28.31 22.56
N ALA A 13 3.55 27.10 22.83
CA ALA A 13 4.69 26.58 22.10
C ALA A 13 4.29 26.62 20.63
N LEU A 14 4.83 27.59 19.88
CA LEU A 14 4.78 27.57 18.43
C LEU A 14 5.53 26.30 18.04
N ALA A 15 4.86 25.38 17.37
CA ALA A 15 5.54 24.31 16.65
C ALA A 15 6.66 24.98 15.86
N GLU A 16 7.89 24.52 16.03
CA GLU A 16 9.02 25.01 15.25
C GLU A 16 8.61 24.94 13.79
N GLU A 17 8.61 26.09 13.09
CA GLU A 17 8.17 26.11 11.70
C GLU A 17 9.11 25.22 10.91
N CYS A 18 8.57 24.10 10.42
CA CYS A 18 9.28 23.19 9.55
C CYS A 18 9.64 23.96 8.26
N ALA A 19 10.92 24.25 8.07
CA ALA A 19 11.41 25.04 6.94
C ALA A 19 11.25 24.29 5.60
N GLU A 20 11.33 22.96 5.65
CA GLU A 20 11.19 22.11 4.47
C GLU A 20 10.29 20.91 4.81
N ARG A 21 9.36 20.62 3.90
CA ARG A 21 8.34 19.59 4.10
C ARG A 21 8.08 18.77 2.83
N GLY A 22 8.40 19.31 1.67
CA GLY A 22 8.06 18.67 0.39
C GLY A 22 6.56 18.37 0.27
N ALA A 23 6.22 17.13 -0.03
CA ALA A 23 4.85 16.64 -0.16
C ALA A 23 4.23 16.10 1.14
N LEU A 24 4.98 16.13 2.27
CA LEU A 24 4.49 15.64 3.56
C LEU A 24 3.33 16.49 4.10
N ASP A 25 2.41 15.83 4.82
CA ASP A 25 1.33 16.51 5.55
C ASP A 25 1.88 17.54 6.56
N ALA A 26 1.06 18.53 6.87
CA ALA A 26 1.42 19.65 7.75
C ALA A 26 1.90 19.23 9.15
N MET A 27 1.61 18.03 9.59
CA MET A 27 2.03 17.49 10.89
C MET A 27 3.47 16.93 10.90
N PHE A 28 4.11 16.79 9.73
CA PHE A 28 5.45 16.22 9.58
C PHE A 28 6.46 17.26 9.10
N CYS A 29 7.73 16.98 9.34
CA CYS A 29 8.88 17.74 8.86
C CYS A 29 9.85 16.82 8.11
N ASP A 30 10.60 17.38 7.16
CA ASP A 30 11.66 16.72 6.40
C ASP A 30 12.84 17.70 6.32
N ALA A 31 13.53 17.87 7.46
CA ALA A 31 14.63 18.83 7.57
C ALA A 31 15.91 18.36 6.85
N ASN A 32 16.04 17.06 6.63
CA ASN A 32 17.21 16.47 5.95
C ASN A 32 17.01 16.31 4.44
N GLY A 33 15.78 16.50 3.92
CA GLY A 33 15.45 16.46 2.49
C GLY A 33 15.44 15.04 1.90
N ASP A 34 15.18 14.01 2.72
CA ASP A 34 15.14 12.63 2.26
C ASP A 34 13.75 12.15 1.82
N LEU A 35 12.76 13.05 1.84
CA LEU A 35 11.35 12.85 1.46
C LEU A 35 10.56 11.96 2.43
N VAL A 36 11.08 11.74 3.63
CA VAL A 36 10.46 10.95 4.70
C VAL A 36 10.25 11.85 5.93
N ALA A 37 9.23 11.57 6.72
CA ALA A 37 8.99 12.32 7.95
C ALA A 37 10.11 12.10 8.97
N ASP A 38 10.71 13.21 9.45
CA ASP A 38 11.67 13.14 10.54
C ASP A 38 11.06 12.52 11.80
N ALA A 39 11.88 11.83 12.59
CA ALA A 39 11.48 11.43 13.94
C ALA A 39 11.23 12.67 14.82
N PRO A 40 10.30 12.61 15.79
CA PRO A 40 10.11 13.67 16.75
C PRO A 40 11.42 14.07 17.45
N THR A 41 11.72 15.37 17.50
CA THR A 41 12.90 15.90 18.20
C THR A 41 12.75 15.84 19.73
N ASP A 42 11.51 15.85 20.22
CA ASP A 42 11.16 15.63 21.63
C ASP A 42 11.07 14.11 21.89
N GLU A 43 12.03 13.56 22.61
CA GLU A 43 12.09 12.14 22.96
C GLU A 43 10.82 11.64 23.68
N SER A 44 10.07 12.52 24.37
CA SER A 44 8.81 12.15 25.02
C SER A 44 7.69 11.84 24.05
N MET A 45 7.83 12.24 22.78
CA MET A 45 6.91 11.94 21.69
C MET A 45 7.22 10.60 21.00
N LEU A 46 8.41 10.03 21.23
CA LEU A 46 8.78 8.72 20.72
C LEU A 46 7.98 7.60 21.39
N LYS A 47 7.56 6.63 20.59
CA LYS A 47 6.71 5.53 21.04
C LYS A 47 7.50 4.23 21.16
N ASP A 48 7.31 3.55 22.26
CA ASP A 48 7.77 2.17 22.51
C ASP A 48 6.60 1.31 22.99
N PRO A 49 5.63 0.97 22.12
CA PRO A 49 4.42 0.25 22.51
C PRO A 49 4.74 -1.17 22.99
N SER A 50 3.98 -1.65 23.98
CA SER A 50 4.06 -3.03 24.45
C SER A 50 3.50 -4.05 23.46
N THR A 51 2.64 -3.59 22.54
CA THR A 51 2.05 -4.39 21.47
C THR A 51 2.26 -3.66 20.16
N LEU A 52 2.95 -4.30 19.21
CA LEU A 52 3.06 -3.85 17.83
C LEU A 52 1.84 -4.34 17.03
N VAL A 53 1.41 -3.53 16.10
CA VAL A 53 0.37 -3.89 15.14
C VAL A 53 0.99 -3.88 13.75
N PHE A 54 0.86 -5.01 13.05
CA PHE A 54 1.34 -5.21 11.69
C PHE A 54 0.17 -5.41 10.73
N ALA A 55 0.22 -4.79 9.56
CA ALA A 55 -0.74 -4.98 8.48
C ALA A 55 -0.04 -5.26 7.15
N TYR A 56 -0.80 -5.83 6.22
CA TYR A 56 -0.38 -6.01 4.84
C TYR A 56 -1.47 -5.50 3.89
N THR A 57 -1.03 -4.84 2.83
CA THR A 57 -1.89 -4.22 1.81
C THR A 57 -2.98 -5.19 1.29
N PRO A 58 -4.25 -4.77 1.23
CA PRO A 58 -5.36 -5.64 0.82
C PRO A 58 -5.48 -5.73 -0.71
N VAL A 59 -4.53 -6.40 -1.37
CA VAL A 59 -4.55 -6.61 -2.83
C VAL A 59 -5.47 -7.76 -3.25
N GLU A 60 -5.78 -8.66 -2.31
CA GLU A 60 -6.73 -9.76 -2.38
C GLU A 60 -7.61 -9.76 -1.12
N ASP A 61 -8.44 -10.80 -0.90
CA ASP A 61 -9.21 -10.94 0.34
C ASP A 61 -8.29 -10.90 1.57
N PRO A 62 -8.44 -9.92 2.47
CA PRO A 62 -7.56 -9.77 3.63
C PRO A 62 -7.55 -10.97 4.58
N ALA A 63 -8.59 -11.79 4.56
CA ALA A 63 -8.70 -12.97 5.42
C ALA A 63 -7.60 -14.03 5.17
N ILE A 64 -7.05 -14.06 3.95
CA ILE A 64 -6.00 -15.03 3.60
C ILE A 64 -4.64 -14.68 4.23
N TYR A 65 -4.43 -13.42 4.58
CA TYR A 65 -3.11 -12.93 5.01
C TYR A 65 -2.78 -13.24 6.47
N GLU A 66 -3.77 -13.40 7.35
CA GLU A 66 -3.50 -13.67 8.77
C GLU A 66 -2.70 -14.97 8.95
N ASP A 67 -3.13 -16.05 8.29
CA ASP A 67 -2.43 -17.33 8.37
C ASP A 67 -1.05 -17.28 7.69
N ILE A 68 -0.95 -16.60 6.55
CA ILE A 68 0.31 -16.44 5.79
C ILE A 68 1.36 -15.69 6.63
N TRP A 69 0.96 -14.64 7.32
CA TRP A 69 1.87 -13.79 8.09
C TRP A 69 2.15 -14.31 9.50
N THR A 70 1.37 -15.26 10.02
CA THR A 70 1.54 -15.79 11.39
C THR A 70 2.98 -16.24 11.70
N PRO A 71 3.70 -16.98 10.86
CA PRO A 71 5.08 -17.39 11.17
C PRO A 71 6.05 -16.20 11.27
N PHE A 72 5.89 -15.20 10.40
CA PHE A 72 6.69 -13.98 10.47
C PHE A 72 6.35 -13.13 11.69
N ILE A 73 5.07 -13.05 12.07
CA ILE A 73 4.62 -12.33 13.27
C ILE A 73 5.23 -12.93 14.54
N ASP A 74 5.31 -14.24 14.63
CA ASP A 74 5.97 -14.94 15.74
C ASP A 74 7.46 -14.60 15.79
N HIS A 75 8.15 -14.61 14.64
CA HIS A 75 9.55 -14.22 14.55
C HIS A 75 9.76 -12.73 14.92
N LEU A 76 8.92 -11.84 14.41
CA LEU A 76 8.95 -10.41 14.75
C LEU A 76 8.73 -10.18 16.24
N SER A 77 7.85 -10.96 16.87
CA SER A 77 7.62 -10.93 18.31
C SER A 77 8.85 -11.38 19.11
N GLU A 78 9.53 -12.44 18.65
CA GLU A 78 10.76 -12.95 19.28
C GLU A 78 11.90 -11.92 19.22
N VAL A 79 12.17 -11.36 18.02
CA VAL A 79 13.28 -10.42 17.80
C VAL A 79 13.05 -9.09 18.53
N THR A 80 11.83 -8.57 18.48
CA THR A 80 11.51 -7.27 19.13
C THR A 80 11.31 -7.40 20.64
N GLY A 81 10.94 -8.57 21.14
CA GLY A 81 10.50 -8.78 22.52
C GLY A 81 9.13 -8.15 22.81
N LYS A 82 8.35 -7.83 21.78
CA LYS A 82 7.02 -7.22 21.88
C LYS A 82 5.94 -8.24 21.49
N LYS A 83 4.72 -8.07 22.02
CA LYS A 83 3.57 -8.74 21.44
C LYS A 83 3.32 -8.16 20.05
N VAL A 84 3.08 -9.00 19.04
CA VAL A 84 2.70 -8.55 17.69
C VAL A 84 1.31 -9.05 17.35
N GLN A 85 0.50 -8.22 16.71
CA GLN A 85 -0.85 -8.55 16.26
C GLN A 85 -1.00 -8.20 14.78
N PHE A 86 -1.57 -9.13 14.01
CA PHE A 86 -2.00 -8.83 12.65
C PHE A 86 -3.27 -7.99 12.67
N PHE A 87 -3.35 -7.01 11.78
CA PHE A 87 -4.54 -6.18 11.57
C PHE A 87 -5.00 -6.31 10.12
N ALA A 88 -6.07 -7.08 9.89
CA ALA A 88 -6.66 -7.26 8.58
C ALA A 88 -7.36 -5.96 8.13
N VAL A 89 -6.68 -5.16 7.32
CA VAL A 89 -7.24 -3.93 6.74
C VAL A 89 -8.11 -4.24 5.53
N GLN A 90 -9.19 -3.46 5.35
CA GLN A 90 -10.18 -3.70 4.29
C GLN A 90 -9.95 -2.83 3.04
N SER A 91 -9.09 -1.84 3.12
CA SER A 91 -8.72 -0.97 2.00
C SER A 91 -7.39 -0.27 2.24
N ASN A 92 -6.72 0.13 1.16
CA ASN A 92 -5.48 0.91 1.24
C ASN A 92 -5.67 2.22 2.02
N SER A 93 -6.81 2.89 1.87
CA SER A 93 -7.08 4.13 2.62
C SER A 93 -7.25 3.86 4.11
N ALA A 94 -7.87 2.75 4.51
CA ALA A 94 -7.99 2.36 5.90
C ALA A 94 -6.64 2.00 6.52
N GLU A 95 -5.72 1.41 5.74
CA GLU A 95 -4.35 1.10 6.15
C GLU A 95 -3.55 2.38 6.43
N VAL A 96 -3.55 3.34 5.49
CA VAL A 96 -2.89 4.64 5.65
C VAL A 96 -3.46 5.40 6.85
N GLU A 97 -4.79 5.41 7.03
CA GLU A 97 -5.42 6.08 8.16
C GLU A 97 -5.13 5.39 9.51
N ALA A 98 -5.04 4.08 9.54
CA ALA A 98 -4.63 3.34 10.74
C ALA A 98 -3.19 3.69 11.16
N MET A 99 -2.28 3.82 10.21
CA MET A 99 -0.91 4.28 10.43
C MET A 99 -0.88 5.73 10.92
N ARG A 100 -1.57 6.64 10.22
CA ARG A 100 -1.65 8.06 10.57
C ARG A 100 -2.20 8.30 11.99
N SER A 101 -3.18 7.51 12.38
CA SER A 101 -3.79 7.61 13.72
C SER A 101 -3.02 6.89 14.83
N GLY A 102 -1.87 6.28 14.52
CA GLY A 102 -1.04 5.55 15.48
C GLY A 102 -1.63 4.22 15.95
N ARG A 103 -2.62 3.66 15.22
CA ARG A 103 -3.19 2.34 15.48
C ARG A 103 -2.42 1.21 14.79
N LEU A 104 -1.60 1.55 13.82
CA LEU A 104 -0.73 0.66 13.06
C LEU A 104 0.72 1.14 13.22
N HIS A 105 1.67 0.21 13.33
CA HIS A 105 3.06 0.52 13.61
C HIS A 105 4.00 0.08 12.51
N ILE A 106 3.67 -1.03 11.83
CA ILE A 106 4.45 -1.66 10.77
C ILE A 106 3.47 -2.08 9.68
N ALA A 107 3.78 -1.79 8.43
CA ALA A 107 2.93 -2.28 7.34
C ALA A 107 3.69 -2.52 6.04
N GLY A 108 3.14 -3.42 5.22
CA GLY A 108 3.49 -3.59 3.83
C GLY A 108 2.49 -2.83 2.95
N PHE A 109 2.93 -1.76 2.30
CA PHE A 109 2.12 -0.95 1.40
C PHE A 109 2.39 -1.30 -0.05
N SER A 110 1.36 -1.60 -0.84
CA SER A 110 1.54 -1.76 -2.28
C SER A 110 2.00 -0.46 -2.95
N THR A 111 2.48 -0.53 -4.18
CA THR A 111 3.15 0.56 -4.90
C THR A 111 2.36 1.87 -4.91
N GLY A 112 1.07 1.83 -5.18
CA GLY A 112 0.22 3.02 -5.23
C GLY A 112 0.01 3.68 -3.86
N PRO A 113 -0.35 2.94 -2.81
CA PRO A 113 -0.52 3.46 -1.43
C PRO A 113 0.77 3.96 -0.78
N THR A 114 1.95 3.44 -1.14
CA THR A 114 3.22 3.83 -0.51
C THR A 114 3.45 5.34 -0.42
N PRO A 115 3.32 6.15 -1.51
CA PRO A 115 3.49 7.59 -1.41
C PRO A 115 2.48 8.27 -0.47
N PHE A 116 1.26 7.75 -0.38
CA PHE A 116 0.26 8.27 0.55
C PHE A 116 0.63 7.93 2.00
N ALA A 117 1.13 6.73 2.26
CA ALA A 117 1.60 6.32 3.58
C ALA A 117 2.78 7.18 4.05
N VAL A 118 3.75 7.45 3.19
CA VAL A 118 4.88 8.35 3.49
C VAL A 118 4.38 9.76 3.73
N ASN A 119 3.62 10.33 2.79
CA ASN A 119 3.26 11.75 2.84
C ASN A 119 2.20 12.07 3.89
N LEU A 120 1.21 11.20 4.10
CA LEU A 120 0.05 11.49 4.95
C LEU A 120 0.11 10.84 6.33
N ALA A 121 0.91 9.77 6.48
CA ALA A 121 0.99 8.99 7.72
C ALA A 121 2.39 8.92 8.32
N GLY A 122 3.39 9.56 7.71
CA GLY A 122 4.76 9.60 8.22
C GLY A 122 5.41 8.22 8.25
N VAL A 123 5.12 7.37 7.28
CA VAL A 123 5.77 6.06 7.17
C VAL A 123 7.22 6.24 6.73
N GLU A 124 8.14 5.59 7.43
CA GLU A 124 9.54 5.43 7.06
C GLU A 124 9.72 4.08 6.34
N PRO A 125 9.84 4.06 4.98
CA PRO A 125 10.08 2.83 4.24
C PRO A 125 11.50 2.32 4.49
N PHE A 126 11.69 0.99 4.61
CA PHE A 126 13.01 0.41 4.85
C PHE A 126 13.30 -0.84 4.03
N ALA A 127 12.30 -1.49 3.46
CA ALA A 127 12.46 -2.70 2.66
C ALA A 127 11.44 -2.75 1.52
N ILE A 128 11.75 -3.54 0.50
CA ILE A 128 10.86 -3.87 -0.61
C ILE A 128 10.83 -5.39 -0.75
N MET A 129 9.69 -5.95 -1.14
CA MET A 129 9.58 -7.36 -1.45
C MET A 129 10.35 -7.68 -2.74
N GLY A 130 11.09 -8.78 -2.75
CA GLY A 130 11.76 -9.32 -3.91
C GLY A 130 11.47 -10.81 -4.06
N SER A 131 11.80 -11.39 -5.20
CA SER A 131 11.76 -12.82 -5.46
C SER A 131 13.15 -13.46 -5.28
N GLU A 132 13.21 -14.79 -5.17
CA GLU A 132 14.47 -15.54 -4.99
C GLU A 132 15.50 -15.29 -6.10
N ASP A 133 15.06 -15.02 -7.32
CA ASP A 133 15.93 -14.72 -8.47
C ASP A 133 16.42 -13.26 -8.48
N GLY A 134 16.12 -12.48 -7.43
CA GLY A 134 16.53 -11.08 -7.28
C GLY A 134 15.71 -10.09 -8.11
N GLN A 135 14.55 -10.47 -8.60
CA GLN A 135 13.64 -9.54 -9.27
C GLN A 135 12.85 -8.73 -8.22
N PHE A 136 12.66 -7.43 -8.51
CA PHE A 136 11.92 -6.50 -7.66
C PHE A 136 10.82 -5.84 -8.50
N GLY A 137 9.84 -6.61 -8.92
CA GLY A 137 8.83 -6.03 -9.77
C GLY A 137 7.67 -6.95 -10.11
N TYR A 138 6.56 -6.32 -10.41
CA TYR A 138 5.39 -6.94 -10.99
C TYR A 138 4.89 -6.08 -12.14
N LYS A 139 4.05 -6.62 -13.00
CA LYS A 139 3.50 -5.91 -14.15
C LYS A 139 2.01 -5.64 -13.97
N LEU A 140 1.56 -4.54 -14.55
CA LEU A 140 0.15 -4.36 -14.86
C LEU A 140 -0.14 -5.19 -16.11
N GLN A 141 -1.12 -6.07 -16.03
CA GLN A 141 -1.63 -6.82 -17.17
C GLN A 141 -3.11 -6.53 -17.35
N VAL A 142 -3.53 -6.27 -18.59
CA VAL A 142 -4.95 -6.08 -18.94
C VAL A 142 -5.50 -7.40 -19.43
N TYR A 143 -6.42 -7.96 -18.66
CA TYR A 143 -7.09 -9.23 -18.98
C TYR A 143 -8.47 -9.03 -19.57
N THR A 144 -8.86 -9.95 -20.44
CA THR A 144 -10.20 -10.13 -20.98
C THR A 144 -10.50 -11.63 -21.13
N GLN A 145 -11.76 -12.02 -21.37
CA GLN A 145 -12.09 -13.41 -21.70
C GLN A 145 -11.38 -13.85 -22.98
N ALA A 146 -11.00 -15.12 -23.07
CA ALA A 146 -10.23 -15.66 -24.18
C ALA A 146 -10.96 -15.54 -25.55
N ASP A 147 -12.28 -15.64 -25.53
CA ASP A 147 -13.16 -15.54 -26.72
C ASP A 147 -13.70 -14.12 -26.97
N SER A 148 -13.35 -13.14 -26.12
CA SER A 148 -13.76 -11.74 -26.27
C SER A 148 -13.35 -11.14 -27.64
N ASP A 149 -14.09 -10.13 -28.09
CA ASP A 149 -13.75 -9.31 -29.25
C ASP A 149 -12.62 -8.30 -29.01
N ILE A 150 -12.26 -8.04 -27.73
CA ILE A 150 -11.17 -7.16 -27.33
C ILE A 150 -9.82 -7.80 -27.68
N LYS A 151 -9.10 -7.27 -28.67
CA LYS A 151 -7.79 -7.78 -29.15
C LYS A 151 -6.64 -6.86 -28.82
N GLU A 152 -6.90 -5.57 -28.70
CA GLU A 152 -5.94 -4.50 -28.42
C GLU A 152 -6.55 -3.43 -27.51
N MET A 153 -5.74 -2.51 -27.02
CA MET A 153 -6.19 -1.50 -26.05
C MET A 153 -7.29 -0.60 -26.59
N ALA A 154 -7.29 -0.29 -27.88
CA ALA A 154 -8.34 0.52 -28.53
C ALA A 154 -9.73 -0.13 -28.47
N ASP A 155 -9.81 -1.46 -28.38
CA ASP A 155 -11.07 -2.19 -28.28
C ASP A 155 -11.76 -2.04 -26.91
N LEU A 156 -11.09 -1.43 -25.93
CA LEU A 156 -11.70 -1.08 -24.63
C LEU A 156 -12.76 0.02 -24.75
N ALA A 157 -12.82 0.74 -25.88
CA ALA A 157 -13.80 1.79 -26.10
C ALA A 157 -15.24 1.26 -25.95
N GLY A 158 -16.03 1.91 -25.08
CA GLY A 158 -17.41 1.54 -24.77
C GLY A 158 -17.58 0.30 -23.88
N LYS A 159 -16.49 -0.27 -23.37
CA LYS A 159 -16.49 -1.46 -22.51
C LYS A 159 -16.60 -1.09 -21.01
N ARG A 160 -16.98 -2.08 -20.19
CA ARG A 160 -16.95 -2.01 -18.73
C ARG A 160 -15.62 -2.57 -18.24
N VAL A 161 -14.76 -1.70 -17.69
CA VAL A 161 -13.44 -2.11 -17.23
C VAL A 161 -13.38 -2.05 -15.71
N ALA A 162 -13.05 -3.19 -15.09
CA ALA A 162 -12.93 -3.27 -13.63
C ALA A 162 -11.59 -2.72 -13.16
N HIS A 163 -11.58 -1.50 -12.67
CA HIS A 163 -10.48 -0.99 -11.85
C HIS A 163 -10.61 -1.51 -10.41
N THR A 164 -9.50 -1.63 -9.64
CA THR A 164 -9.57 -2.19 -8.29
C THR A 164 -10.05 -1.16 -7.26
N SER A 165 -9.22 -0.14 -7.01
CA SER A 165 -9.51 0.95 -6.07
C SER A 165 -8.79 2.22 -6.51
N PRO A 166 -9.23 3.42 -6.08
CA PRO A 166 -8.62 4.69 -6.49
C PRO A 166 -7.12 4.81 -6.24
N THR A 167 -6.60 4.18 -5.19
CA THR A 167 -5.19 4.22 -4.79
C THR A 167 -4.35 3.07 -5.32
N SER A 168 -4.95 2.04 -5.92
CA SER A 168 -4.20 0.93 -6.51
C SER A 168 -3.32 1.40 -7.66
N ASN A 169 -2.05 0.97 -7.68
CA ASN A 169 -1.15 1.29 -8.79
C ASN A 169 -1.63 0.62 -10.09
N SER A 170 -1.45 -0.68 -10.24
CA SER A 170 -1.81 -1.41 -11.47
C SER A 170 -3.31 -1.47 -11.72
N GLY A 171 -4.13 -1.38 -10.67
CA GLY A 171 -5.59 -1.43 -10.82
C GLY A 171 -6.24 -0.08 -11.13
N ASN A 172 -5.54 1.07 -11.03
CA ASN A 172 -6.16 2.37 -11.32
C ASN A 172 -5.18 3.47 -11.72
N GLN A 173 -4.12 3.76 -10.94
CA GLN A 173 -3.26 4.92 -11.18
C GLN A 173 -2.44 4.76 -12.46
N ALA A 174 -1.79 3.61 -12.66
CA ALA A 174 -1.04 3.32 -13.85
C ALA A 174 -1.92 3.25 -15.12
N PRO A 175 -3.11 2.61 -15.12
CA PRO A 175 -4.08 2.76 -16.20
C PRO A 175 -4.37 4.22 -16.56
N ARG A 176 -4.64 5.08 -15.57
CA ARG A 176 -4.93 6.50 -15.82
C ARG A 176 -3.73 7.28 -16.38
N ALA A 177 -2.52 6.87 -16.03
CA ALA A 177 -1.29 7.51 -16.51
C ALA A 177 -0.83 7.00 -17.88
N LEU A 178 -0.96 5.70 -18.14
CA LEU A 178 -0.36 5.04 -19.31
C LEU A 178 -1.33 4.83 -20.47
N PHE A 179 -2.61 4.55 -20.18
CA PHE A 179 -3.58 4.21 -21.23
C PHE A 179 -3.88 5.36 -22.20
N PRO A 180 -3.83 6.67 -21.79
CA PRO A 180 -3.97 7.77 -22.77
C PRO A 180 -2.93 7.71 -23.90
N ASP A 181 -1.70 7.32 -23.63
CA ASP A 181 -0.64 7.16 -24.63
C ASP A 181 -0.88 5.95 -25.56
N LEU A 182 -1.74 5.01 -25.13
CA LEU A 182 -2.20 3.87 -25.90
C LEU A 182 -3.50 4.15 -26.67
N GLY A 183 -3.98 5.40 -26.63
CA GLY A 183 -5.17 5.86 -27.34
C GLY A 183 -6.50 5.53 -26.68
N VAL A 184 -6.52 5.23 -25.37
CA VAL A 184 -7.75 4.97 -24.61
C VAL A 184 -7.70 5.64 -23.24
N VAL A 185 -8.71 6.45 -22.91
CA VAL A 185 -8.75 7.27 -21.69
C VAL A 185 -9.83 6.74 -20.74
N PRO A 186 -9.46 6.32 -19.51
CA PRO A 186 -10.43 5.90 -18.50
C PRO A 186 -11.50 6.97 -18.21
N ASP A 187 -12.75 6.57 -18.02
CA ASP A 187 -13.96 7.39 -17.83
C ASP A 187 -14.37 8.25 -19.04
N GLN A 188 -13.60 8.26 -20.12
CA GLN A 188 -13.95 8.95 -21.37
C GLN A 188 -14.28 7.95 -22.47
N ASP A 189 -13.38 6.99 -22.71
CA ASP A 189 -13.52 6.00 -23.77
C ASP A 189 -14.16 4.71 -23.27
N TYR A 190 -14.05 4.39 -21.99
CA TYR A 190 -14.68 3.24 -21.35
C TYR A 190 -15.21 3.55 -19.94
N GLU A 191 -16.16 2.74 -19.46
CA GLU A 191 -16.72 2.85 -18.12
C GLU A 191 -15.79 2.21 -17.07
N VAL A 192 -15.35 2.97 -16.08
CA VAL A 192 -14.59 2.48 -14.92
C VAL A 192 -15.53 2.03 -13.82
N THR A 193 -15.41 0.77 -13.40
CA THR A 193 -16.10 0.23 -12.22
C THR A 193 -15.06 -0.24 -11.20
N TYR A 194 -15.20 0.15 -9.93
CA TYR A 194 -14.29 -0.29 -8.88
C TYR A 194 -14.74 -1.64 -8.29
N SER A 195 -13.90 -2.66 -8.41
CA SER A 195 -14.14 -4.03 -7.92
C SER A 195 -13.69 -4.26 -6.49
N ALA A 196 -12.94 -3.34 -5.91
CA ALA A 196 -12.27 -3.33 -4.62
C ALA A 196 -10.89 -4.01 -4.57
N SER A 197 -10.67 -5.14 -5.27
CA SER A 197 -9.40 -5.89 -5.24
C SER A 197 -9.07 -6.55 -6.57
N HIS A 198 -7.84 -7.03 -6.73
CA HIS A 198 -7.40 -7.65 -8.00
C HIS A 198 -8.07 -8.99 -8.27
N ASP A 199 -8.28 -9.81 -7.23
CA ASP A 199 -8.99 -11.08 -7.35
C ASP A 199 -10.45 -10.87 -7.76
N GLN A 200 -11.15 -9.87 -7.19
CA GLN A 200 -12.51 -9.52 -7.60
C GLN A 200 -12.58 -9.01 -9.04
N SER A 201 -11.60 -8.20 -9.47
CA SER A 201 -11.49 -7.78 -10.88
C SER A 201 -11.36 -8.97 -11.81
N MET A 202 -10.44 -9.89 -11.50
CA MET A 202 -10.14 -11.05 -12.33
C MET A 202 -11.31 -12.03 -12.40
N LEU A 203 -11.90 -12.37 -11.24
CA LEU A 203 -13.09 -13.23 -11.19
C LEU A 203 -14.29 -12.64 -11.93
N GLY A 204 -14.45 -11.32 -11.85
CA GLY A 204 -15.49 -10.62 -12.61
C GLY A 204 -15.28 -10.66 -14.14
N VAL A 205 -14.02 -10.65 -14.61
CA VAL A 205 -13.71 -10.88 -16.03
C VAL A 205 -14.05 -12.32 -16.43
N VAL A 206 -13.64 -13.32 -15.64
CA VAL A 206 -13.95 -14.73 -15.90
C VAL A 206 -15.46 -14.95 -15.96
N ALA A 207 -16.22 -14.35 -15.03
CA ALA A 207 -17.69 -14.47 -14.97
C ALA A 207 -18.41 -13.67 -16.07
N GLY A 208 -17.73 -12.72 -16.75
CA GLY A 208 -18.35 -11.83 -17.74
C GLY A 208 -19.09 -10.62 -17.14
N ASP A 209 -18.88 -10.34 -15.85
CA ASP A 209 -19.41 -9.13 -15.20
C ASP A 209 -18.70 -7.87 -15.68
N TYR A 210 -17.42 -8.01 -16.06
CA TYR A 210 -16.58 -6.99 -16.67
C TYR A 210 -16.01 -7.48 -17.99
N ASP A 211 -15.85 -6.56 -18.94
CA ASP A 211 -15.33 -6.88 -20.26
C ASP A 211 -13.80 -7.00 -20.24
N ALA A 212 -13.14 -6.24 -19.37
CA ALA A 212 -11.68 -6.28 -19.13
C ALA A 212 -11.31 -5.78 -17.72
N ALA A 213 -10.09 -6.08 -17.28
CA ALA A 213 -9.54 -5.57 -16.04
C ALA A 213 -8.01 -5.40 -16.08
N PRO A 214 -7.47 -4.22 -15.67
CA PRO A 214 -6.06 -4.05 -15.35
C PRO A 214 -5.79 -4.62 -13.94
N VAL A 215 -4.92 -5.61 -13.85
CA VAL A 215 -4.60 -6.34 -12.61
C VAL A 215 -3.09 -6.49 -12.42
N ALA A 216 -2.68 -6.79 -11.20
CA ALA A 216 -1.29 -7.10 -10.87
C ALA A 216 -0.96 -8.54 -11.25
N SER A 217 0.12 -8.75 -12.02
CA SER A 217 0.53 -10.07 -12.52
C SER A 217 0.70 -11.09 -11.38
N GLU A 218 1.37 -10.72 -10.30
CA GLU A 218 1.63 -11.60 -9.17
C GLU A 218 0.36 -12.10 -8.45
N VAL A 219 -0.72 -11.28 -8.44
CA VAL A 219 -2.00 -11.71 -7.88
C VAL A 219 -2.65 -12.74 -8.78
N VAL A 220 -2.62 -12.50 -10.08
CA VAL A 220 -3.21 -13.42 -11.08
C VAL A 220 -2.49 -14.76 -11.09
N ASP A 221 -1.14 -14.75 -10.98
CA ASP A 221 -0.31 -15.96 -10.90
C ASP A 221 -0.68 -16.79 -9.67
N ARG A 222 -0.75 -16.17 -8.47
CA ARG A 222 -1.19 -16.85 -7.25
C ARG A 222 -2.63 -17.38 -7.32
N MET A 223 -3.53 -16.66 -7.99
CA MET A 223 -4.90 -17.13 -8.21
C MET A 223 -4.94 -18.37 -9.08
N ALA A 224 -4.13 -18.42 -10.15
CA ALA A 224 -4.00 -19.58 -11.02
C ALA A 224 -3.43 -20.81 -10.28
N GLU A 225 -2.35 -20.61 -9.49
CA GLU A 225 -1.75 -21.65 -8.65
C GLU A 225 -2.74 -22.24 -7.64
N ARG A 226 -3.63 -21.42 -7.10
CA ARG A 226 -4.71 -21.82 -6.19
C ARG A 226 -5.93 -22.42 -6.92
N GLY A 227 -5.93 -22.45 -8.25
CA GLY A 227 -7.02 -22.98 -9.05
C GLY A 227 -8.32 -22.17 -8.96
N LEU A 228 -8.23 -20.86 -8.73
CA LEU A 228 -9.39 -19.96 -8.60
C LEU A 228 -10.03 -19.63 -9.96
N TYR A 229 -9.31 -19.83 -11.06
CA TYR A 229 -9.80 -19.73 -12.43
C TYR A 229 -8.94 -20.60 -13.35
N ASP A 230 -9.41 -20.89 -14.55
CA ASP A 230 -8.62 -21.57 -15.59
C ASP A 230 -7.92 -20.52 -16.46
N PRO A 231 -6.57 -20.49 -16.54
CA PRO A 231 -5.84 -19.57 -17.41
C PRO A 231 -6.26 -19.62 -18.88
N ALA A 232 -6.85 -20.74 -19.36
CA ALA A 232 -7.35 -20.86 -20.70
C ALA A 232 -8.64 -20.04 -20.97
N GLU A 233 -9.34 -19.59 -19.91
CA GLU A 233 -10.57 -18.78 -20.04
C GLU A 233 -10.28 -17.30 -20.30
N VAL A 234 -9.03 -16.85 -20.13
CA VAL A 234 -8.65 -15.46 -20.25
C VAL A 234 -7.43 -15.26 -21.14
N ARG A 235 -7.19 -14.03 -21.57
CA ARG A 235 -5.95 -13.63 -22.24
C ARG A 235 -5.53 -12.23 -21.81
N ILE A 236 -4.22 -11.97 -21.95
CA ILE A 236 -3.63 -10.65 -21.78
C ILE A 236 -3.75 -9.89 -23.10
N VAL A 237 -4.29 -8.67 -23.02
CA VAL A 237 -4.39 -7.72 -24.13
C VAL A 237 -3.17 -6.81 -24.18
N TRP A 238 -2.67 -6.41 -23.01
CA TRP A 238 -1.54 -5.52 -22.87
C TRP A 238 -0.83 -5.73 -21.53
N GLU A 239 0.48 -5.42 -21.50
CA GLU A 239 1.33 -5.56 -20.33
C GLU A 239 2.27 -4.35 -20.22
N SER A 240 2.48 -3.85 -19.00
CA SER A 240 3.40 -2.75 -18.71
C SER A 240 4.85 -3.20 -18.54
N ASP A 241 5.76 -2.24 -18.49
CA ASP A 241 7.05 -2.41 -17.83
C ASP A 241 6.84 -2.70 -16.32
N PRO A 242 7.85 -3.31 -15.64
CA PRO A 242 7.72 -3.65 -14.23
C PRO A 242 7.58 -2.42 -13.33
N PHE A 243 6.69 -2.52 -12.35
CA PHE A 243 6.59 -1.61 -11.21
C PHE A 243 7.26 -2.23 -9.97
N PRO A 244 7.78 -1.41 -9.03
CA PRO A 244 8.25 -1.92 -7.74
C PRO A 244 7.13 -2.68 -7.01
N THR A 245 7.50 -3.71 -6.26
CA THR A 245 6.56 -4.47 -5.42
C THR A 245 6.18 -3.73 -4.13
N THR A 246 5.56 -4.44 -3.19
CA THR A 246 5.20 -3.94 -1.86
C THR A 246 6.43 -3.43 -1.12
N SER A 247 6.35 -2.23 -0.57
CA SER A 247 7.33 -1.67 0.36
C SER A 247 6.87 -1.86 1.81
N TYR A 248 7.82 -2.16 2.69
CA TYR A 248 7.58 -2.23 4.13
C TYR A 248 8.10 -0.99 4.81
N GLY A 249 7.29 -0.48 5.72
CA GLY A 249 7.64 0.73 6.48
C GLY A 249 7.13 0.68 7.92
N VAL A 250 7.71 1.56 8.71
CA VAL A 250 7.38 1.75 10.13
C VAL A 250 6.88 3.16 10.38
N ALA A 251 6.15 3.37 11.46
CA ALA A 251 5.77 4.71 11.90
C ALA A 251 7.02 5.52 12.29
N HIS A 252 7.12 6.77 11.81
CA HIS A 252 8.28 7.67 12.05
C HIS A 252 8.57 7.91 13.53
N ASP A 253 7.55 7.85 14.37
CA ASP A 253 7.59 8.19 15.81
C ASP A 253 7.90 7.00 16.73
N LEU A 254 8.28 5.83 16.19
CA LEU A 254 8.81 4.74 17.01
C LEU A 254 10.24 5.06 17.48
N THR A 255 10.62 4.55 18.67
CA THR A 255 12.00 4.69 19.15
C THR A 255 13.00 4.09 18.16
N PRO A 256 14.19 4.70 17.98
CA PRO A 256 15.22 4.17 17.05
C PRO A 256 15.57 2.71 17.33
N GLU A 257 15.71 2.33 18.61
CA GLU A 257 16.01 0.95 18.99
C GLU A 257 14.93 -0.03 18.52
N LEU A 258 13.65 0.35 18.63
CA LEU A 258 12.56 -0.50 18.19
C LEU A 258 12.52 -0.61 16.65
N LYS A 259 12.76 0.48 15.93
CA LYS A 259 12.88 0.47 14.46
C LYS A 259 14.00 -0.47 14.00
N ASP A 260 15.17 -0.42 14.66
CA ASP A 260 16.30 -1.29 14.33
C ASP A 260 15.98 -2.77 14.55
N LYS A 261 15.30 -3.13 15.66
CA LYS A 261 14.84 -4.50 15.92
C LYS A 261 13.79 -4.96 14.88
N ILE A 262 12.89 -4.08 14.48
CA ILE A 262 11.92 -4.39 13.42
C ILE A 262 12.65 -4.68 12.11
N LYS A 263 13.59 -3.83 11.71
CA LYS A 263 14.41 -4.05 10.50
C LYS A 263 15.21 -5.35 10.60
N GLU A 264 15.83 -5.64 11.76
CA GLU A 264 16.52 -6.91 12.02
C GLU A 264 15.60 -8.12 11.81
N ALA A 265 14.36 -8.06 12.31
CA ALA A 265 13.40 -9.15 12.14
C ALA A 265 13.08 -9.40 10.65
N PHE A 266 12.88 -8.34 9.85
CA PHE A 266 12.64 -8.48 8.41
C PHE A 266 13.84 -9.06 7.65
N PHE A 267 15.06 -8.66 8.00
CA PHE A 267 16.28 -9.11 7.28
C PHE A 267 16.84 -10.43 7.78
N SER A 268 16.39 -10.94 8.92
CA SER A 268 16.79 -12.25 9.47
C SER A 268 15.77 -13.36 9.21
N TYR A 269 14.58 -13.03 8.72
CA TYR A 269 13.53 -14.01 8.42
C TYR A 269 13.69 -14.55 6.99
N ASP A 270 13.52 -15.85 6.86
CA ASP A 270 13.47 -16.54 5.56
C ASP A 270 12.03 -16.54 5.05
N PHE A 271 11.76 -15.75 4.01
CA PHE A 271 10.45 -15.63 3.39
C PHE A 271 10.20 -16.66 2.27
N THR A 272 11.14 -17.61 2.02
CA THR A 272 11.05 -18.63 0.95
C THR A 272 10.36 -19.90 1.41
#